data_6d1144fa6c2a5406fe34b81efa69fb24
#
_entry.id   6d1144fa6c2a5406fe34b81efa69fb24
#
_cell.length_a   1.000
_cell.length_b   1.000
_cell.length_c   1.000
_cell.angle_alpha   90.00
_cell.angle_beta   90.00
_cell.angle_gamma   90.00
#
_symmetry.space_group_name_H-M   'P 1'
#
loop_
_entity.id
_entity.type
_entity.pdbx_description
1 polymer ?
#
loop_
_entity_poly.entity_id
_entity_poly.type
_entity_poly.pdbx_seq_one_letter_code
_entity_poly.pdbx_strand_id
1 'polypeptide(L)'
;MKSNLIKYSLSVGLILFLIACSVKKDKFINRNFHAVTTEYNVLYNGNVALDKGLADLKTTYQDNFWEILPVERMPKNEDALLPGQSKNPNFERAEEKAVKAIQKHSMNIAGTEKNPQMDEAYLLLAKARYYDNRFIPSLEALNY
;
A
#
# COMPACT_ATOMS: atom_id res chain seq x y z
N MET A 1 -38.66 8.35 30.62
CA MET A 1 -37.83 7.14 30.77
C MET A 1 -37.52 6.42 29.45
N LYS A 2 -38.44 6.22 28.51
CA LYS A 2 -38.20 5.53 27.24
C LYS A 2 -37.12 6.17 26.35
N SER A 3 -37.03 7.52 26.30
CA SER A 3 -36.03 8.25 25.48
C SER A 3 -34.58 8.01 25.93
N ASN A 4 -34.32 7.85 27.20
CA ASN A 4 -32.97 7.61 27.72
C ASN A 4 -32.52 6.17 27.50
N LEU A 5 -33.46 5.20 27.55
CA LEU A 5 -33.17 3.81 27.25
C LEU A 5 -32.70 3.63 25.77
N ILE A 6 -33.35 4.32 24.84
CA ILE A 6 -32.97 4.31 23.41
C ILE A 6 -31.59 4.89 23.22
N LYS A 7 -31.26 6.00 23.90
CA LYS A 7 -29.92 6.63 23.81
C LYS A 7 -28.82 5.71 24.34
N TYR A 8 -29.07 5.04 25.49
CA TYR A 8 -28.10 4.08 26.04
C TYR A 8 -27.95 2.83 25.15
N SER A 9 -29.04 2.30 24.59
CA SER A 9 -29.00 1.19 23.65
C SER A 9 -28.21 1.54 22.38
N LEU A 10 -28.43 2.74 21.83
CA LEU A 10 -27.70 3.23 20.66
C LEU A 10 -26.19 3.42 20.96
N SER A 11 -25.85 3.97 22.13
CA SER A 11 -24.47 4.15 22.57
C SER A 11 -23.75 2.82 22.78
N VAL A 12 -24.39 1.85 23.42
CA VAL A 12 -23.83 0.49 23.61
C VAL A 12 -23.66 -0.21 22.26
N GLY A 13 -24.62 -0.09 21.33
CA GLY A 13 -24.52 -0.62 19.98
C GLY A 13 -23.34 -0.02 19.22
N LEU A 14 -23.12 1.30 19.30
CA LEU A 14 -21.99 1.98 18.67
C LEU A 14 -20.65 1.51 19.24
N ILE A 15 -20.54 1.34 20.56
CA ILE A 15 -19.31 0.85 21.21
C ILE A 15 -19.01 -0.59 20.78
N LEU A 16 -20.01 -1.46 20.67
CA LEU A 16 -19.86 -2.85 20.20
C LEU A 16 -19.38 -2.90 18.74
N PHE A 17 -19.81 -1.96 17.89
CA PHE A 17 -19.30 -1.84 16.51
C PHE A 17 -17.83 -1.46 16.45
N LEU A 18 -17.35 -0.60 17.34
CA LEU A 18 -15.94 -0.18 17.37
C LEU A 18 -14.97 -1.29 17.80
N ILE A 19 -15.45 -2.30 18.54
CA ILE A 19 -14.62 -3.43 19.01
C ILE A 19 -14.54 -4.56 17.96
N ALA A 20 -15.37 -4.53 16.93
CA ALA A 20 -15.51 -5.63 15.97
C ALA A 20 -14.34 -5.75 14.95
N CYS A 21 -13.60 -4.68 14.68
CA CYS A 21 -12.58 -4.64 13.63
C CYS A 21 -11.17 -4.97 14.16
N SER A 22 -10.89 -6.24 14.42
CA SER A 22 -9.58 -6.69 14.88
C SER A 22 -8.90 -7.59 13.83
N VAL A 23 -7.66 -7.28 13.46
CA VAL A 23 -6.82 -8.11 12.56
C VAL A 23 -6.48 -9.50 13.15
N LYS A 24 -6.66 -9.69 14.45
CA LYS A 24 -6.35 -10.95 15.16
C LYS A 24 -7.47 -11.97 15.12
N LYS A 25 -8.66 -11.60 14.65
CA LYS A 25 -9.85 -12.48 14.68
C LYS A 25 -10.24 -12.89 13.26
N ASP A 26 -10.14 -14.19 12.98
CA ASP A 26 -10.56 -14.78 11.70
C ASP A 26 -12.10 -14.92 11.62
N LYS A 27 -12.78 -13.77 11.50
CA LYS A 27 -14.21 -13.70 11.30
C LYS A 27 -14.53 -13.08 9.94
N PHE A 28 -15.59 -13.53 9.31
CA PHE A 28 -16.05 -13.04 8.00
C PHE A 28 -16.12 -11.50 7.93
N ILE A 29 -16.68 -10.86 8.95
CA ILE A 29 -16.81 -9.40 9.00
C ILE A 29 -15.43 -8.73 9.04
N ASN A 30 -14.50 -9.25 9.86
CA ASN A 30 -13.15 -8.70 9.97
C ASN A 30 -12.39 -8.83 8.67
N ARG A 31 -12.40 -10.01 8.03
CA ARG A 31 -11.75 -10.24 6.74
C ARG A 31 -12.25 -9.29 5.67
N ASN A 32 -13.57 -9.18 5.51
CA ASN A 32 -14.15 -8.28 4.52
C ASN A 32 -13.86 -6.81 4.82
N PHE A 33 -13.94 -6.38 6.08
CA PHE A 33 -13.61 -5.02 6.46
C PHE A 33 -12.17 -4.66 6.11
N HIS A 34 -11.21 -5.52 6.47
CA HIS A 34 -9.81 -5.27 6.16
C HIS A 34 -9.54 -5.36 4.66
N ALA A 35 -10.11 -6.33 3.93
CA ALA A 35 -9.97 -6.45 2.49
C ALA A 35 -10.49 -5.20 1.75
N VAL A 36 -11.73 -4.79 2.01
CA VAL A 36 -12.36 -3.62 1.37
C VAL A 36 -11.61 -2.33 1.72
N THR A 37 -11.24 -2.15 2.99
CA THR A 37 -10.50 -0.95 3.41
C THR A 37 -9.11 -0.90 2.78
N THR A 38 -8.44 -2.04 2.65
CA THR A 38 -7.14 -2.12 1.99
C THR A 38 -7.27 -1.76 0.52
N GLU A 39 -8.17 -2.38 -0.20
CA GLU A 39 -8.37 -2.20 -1.63
C GLU A 39 -8.74 -0.75 -1.99
N TYR A 40 -9.86 -0.28 -1.46
CA TYR A 40 -10.47 0.98 -1.91
C TYR A 40 -9.88 2.24 -1.26
N ASN A 41 -9.30 2.15 -0.06
CA ASN A 41 -8.72 3.33 0.59
C ASN A 41 -7.20 3.37 0.50
N VAL A 42 -6.54 2.24 0.69
CA VAL A 42 -5.08 2.25 0.81
C VAL A 42 -4.41 1.98 -0.53
N LEU A 43 -4.71 0.84 -1.15
CA LEU A 43 -4.09 0.44 -2.42
C LEU A 43 -4.52 1.34 -3.58
N TYR A 44 -5.79 1.72 -3.67
CA TYR A 44 -6.25 2.66 -4.68
C TYR A 44 -5.44 3.96 -4.66
N ASN A 45 -5.29 4.58 -3.47
CA ASN A 45 -4.50 5.82 -3.35
C ASN A 45 -3.00 5.60 -3.59
N GLY A 46 -2.49 4.41 -3.28
CA GLY A 46 -1.11 4.03 -3.57
C GLY A 46 -0.86 3.86 -5.08
N ASN A 47 -1.76 3.19 -5.78
CA ASN A 47 -1.70 3.03 -7.24
C ASN A 47 -1.82 4.38 -7.96
N VAL A 48 -2.74 5.26 -7.53
CA VAL A 48 -2.84 6.63 -8.06
C VAL A 48 -1.53 7.41 -7.88
N ALA A 49 -0.84 7.23 -6.76
CA ALA A 49 0.46 7.86 -6.55
C ALA A 49 1.53 7.23 -7.46
N LEU A 50 1.57 5.91 -7.60
CA LEU A 50 2.47 5.21 -8.50
C LEU A 50 2.29 5.68 -9.95
N ASP A 51 1.05 5.76 -10.42
CA ASP A 51 0.73 6.21 -11.79
C ASP A 51 1.18 7.66 -12.05
N LYS A 52 1.04 8.54 -11.04
CA LYS A 52 1.58 9.90 -11.12
C LYS A 52 3.10 9.90 -11.23
N GLY A 53 3.78 9.10 -10.41
CA GLY A 53 5.24 8.97 -10.48
C GLY A 53 5.71 8.46 -11.85
N LEU A 54 5.00 7.49 -12.43
CA LEU A 54 5.28 6.99 -13.78
C LEU A 54 4.99 8.03 -14.87
N ALA A 55 3.94 8.84 -14.71
CA ALA A 55 3.66 9.94 -15.63
C ALA A 55 4.75 11.02 -15.56
N ASP A 56 5.20 11.40 -14.36
CA ASP A 56 6.31 12.33 -14.16
C ASP A 56 7.58 11.79 -14.84
N LEU A 57 7.86 10.50 -14.65
CA LEU A 57 9.03 9.86 -15.26
C LEU A 57 8.96 9.92 -16.80
N LYS A 58 7.79 9.68 -17.40
CA LYS A 58 7.59 9.76 -18.86
C LYS A 58 7.81 11.17 -19.40
N THR A 59 7.46 12.19 -18.63
CA THR A 59 7.63 13.59 -19.07
C THR A 59 9.04 14.12 -18.89
N THR A 60 9.77 13.61 -17.91
CA THR A 60 11.15 14.07 -17.61
C THR A 60 12.23 13.26 -18.30
N TYR A 61 11.93 12.02 -18.69
CA TYR A 61 12.88 11.15 -19.34
C TYR A 61 13.07 11.53 -20.80
N GLN A 62 14.34 11.72 -21.21
CA GLN A 62 14.73 11.94 -22.60
C GLN A 62 15.49 10.72 -23.12
N ASP A 63 14.98 10.16 -24.22
CA ASP A 63 15.63 9.04 -24.89
C ASP A 63 16.95 9.51 -25.52
N ASN A 64 18.02 8.77 -25.30
CA ASN A 64 19.30 8.97 -26.00
C ASN A 64 19.38 7.98 -27.17
N PHE A 65 19.08 8.45 -28.37
CA PHE A 65 19.06 7.61 -29.58
C PHE A 65 20.47 7.19 -30.06
N TRP A 66 21.52 7.65 -29.41
CA TRP A 66 22.90 7.25 -29.67
C TRP A 66 23.33 6.03 -28.84
N GLU A 67 22.50 5.59 -27.93
CA GLU A 67 22.71 4.45 -27.05
C GLU A 67 21.60 3.41 -27.24
N ILE A 68 21.81 2.21 -26.71
CA ILE A 68 20.76 1.19 -26.67
C ILE A 68 19.64 1.71 -25.77
N LEU A 69 18.45 1.84 -26.36
CA LEU A 69 17.28 2.30 -25.58
C LEU A 69 16.90 1.26 -24.52
N PRO A 70 16.64 1.69 -23.29
CA PRO A 70 16.20 0.80 -22.24
C PRO A 70 14.78 0.27 -22.52
N VAL A 71 14.49 -0.96 -22.08
CA VAL A 71 13.15 -1.56 -22.18
C VAL A 71 12.12 -0.77 -21.36
N GLU A 72 12.55 -0.26 -20.20
CA GLU A 72 11.73 0.61 -19.35
C GLU A 72 12.49 1.91 -19.04
N ARG A 73 11.73 3.01 -19.01
CA ARG A 73 12.27 4.30 -18.62
C ARG A 73 12.45 4.34 -17.11
N MET A 74 13.68 4.55 -16.67
CA MET A 74 14.06 4.66 -15.28
C MET A 74 14.63 6.04 -14.98
N PRO A 75 14.55 6.55 -13.74
CA PRO A 75 15.22 7.77 -13.36
C PRO A 75 16.73 7.65 -13.63
N LYS A 76 17.33 8.63 -14.29
CA LYS A 76 18.80 8.68 -14.43
C LYS A 76 19.39 9.02 -13.07
N ASN A 77 20.17 8.10 -12.52
CA ASN A 77 20.89 8.34 -11.27
C ASN A 77 22.18 9.08 -11.57
N GLU A 78 22.16 10.39 -11.49
CA GLU A 78 23.39 11.18 -11.48
C GLU A 78 24.01 11.25 -10.07
N ASP A 79 23.20 11.04 -9.02
CA ASP A 79 23.65 11.01 -7.63
C ASP A 79 23.28 9.67 -6.98
N ALA A 80 24.25 9.02 -6.38
CA ALA A 80 24.00 7.83 -5.57
C ALA A 80 23.10 8.17 -4.37
N LEU A 81 21.86 7.71 -4.41
CA LEU A 81 20.96 7.83 -3.26
C LEU A 81 21.42 6.89 -2.16
N LEU A 82 21.40 7.38 -0.94
CA LEU A 82 21.56 6.51 0.23
C LEU A 82 20.42 5.50 0.28
N PRO A 83 20.69 4.25 0.74
CA PRO A 83 19.64 3.26 0.90
C PRO A 83 18.47 3.83 1.71
N GLY A 84 17.26 3.75 1.14
CA GLY A 84 16.04 4.24 1.80
C GLY A 84 15.61 5.67 1.46
N GLN A 85 16.35 6.42 0.64
CA GLN A 85 15.91 7.72 0.15
C GLN A 85 15.19 7.58 -1.19
N SER A 86 14.00 8.18 -1.30
CA SER A 86 13.23 8.30 -2.54
C SER A 86 13.48 9.66 -3.19
N LYS A 87 13.68 9.68 -4.51
CA LYS A 87 13.78 10.93 -5.29
C LYS A 87 12.41 11.47 -5.70
N ASN A 88 11.47 10.57 -5.95
CA ASN A 88 10.14 10.96 -6.43
C ASN A 88 9.12 10.86 -5.29
N PRO A 89 8.53 12.00 -4.87
CA PRO A 89 7.55 12.02 -3.78
C PRO A 89 6.30 11.18 -4.07
N ASN A 90 6.01 10.91 -5.34
CA ASN A 90 4.90 10.06 -5.73
C ASN A 90 5.22 8.57 -5.48
N PHE A 91 6.46 8.11 -5.75
CA PHE A 91 6.89 6.75 -5.41
C PHE A 91 6.99 6.56 -3.89
N GLU A 92 7.49 7.55 -3.16
CA GLU A 92 7.51 7.54 -1.69
C GLU A 92 6.08 7.39 -1.14
N ARG A 93 5.13 8.19 -1.65
CA ARG A 93 3.72 8.09 -1.25
C ARG A 93 3.10 6.74 -1.58
N ALA A 94 3.43 6.13 -2.72
CA ALA A 94 2.98 4.78 -3.07
C ALA A 94 3.54 3.75 -2.08
N GLU A 95 4.83 3.83 -1.74
CA GLU A 95 5.47 2.99 -0.73
C GLU A 95 4.81 3.15 0.64
N GLU A 96 4.60 4.39 1.12
CA GLU A 96 3.91 4.64 2.40
C GLU A 96 2.53 3.99 2.45
N LYS A 97 1.77 4.05 1.36
CA LYS A 97 0.45 3.40 1.28
C LYS A 97 0.56 1.88 1.31
N ALA A 98 1.49 1.30 0.57
CA ALA A 98 1.74 -0.14 0.59
C ALA A 98 2.17 -0.62 1.99
N VAL A 99 3.12 0.06 2.62
CA VAL A 99 3.55 -0.24 4.00
C VAL A 99 2.39 -0.10 4.99
N LYS A 100 1.56 0.94 4.84
CA LYS A 100 0.36 1.10 5.67
C LYS A 100 -0.63 -0.05 5.51
N ALA A 101 -0.84 -0.55 4.28
CA ALA A 101 -1.68 -1.72 4.02
C ALA A 101 -1.15 -2.94 4.79
N ILE A 102 0.13 -3.23 4.62
CA ILE A 102 0.79 -4.38 5.25
C ILE A 102 0.73 -4.29 6.79
N GLN A 103 1.11 -3.14 7.36
CA GLN A 103 1.18 -3.00 8.82
C GLN A 103 -0.17 -2.96 9.52
N LYS A 104 -1.21 -2.38 8.88
CA LYS A 104 -2.50 -2.16 9.54
C LYS A 104 -3.58 -3.16 9.17
N HIS A 105 -3.43 -3.83 8.03
CA HIS A 105 -4.49 -4.66 7.49
C HIS A 105 -4.07 -6.12 7.22
N SER A 106 -2.79 -6.48 7.40
CA SER A 106 -2.37 -7.88 7.38
C SER A 106 -3.06 -8.65 8.50
N MET A 107 -3.59 -9.80 8.15
CA MET A 107 -4.30 -10.72 9.02
C MET A 107 -3.60 -12.08 9.04
N ASN A 108 -2.33 -12.10 9.41
CA ASN A 108 -1.60 -13.36 9.56
C ASN A 108 -2.10 -14.10 10.81
N ILE A 109 -2.91 -15.13 10.59
CA ILE A 109 -3.52 -15.93 11.64
C ILE A 109 -3.10 -17.39 11.45
N ALA A 110 -2.46 -17.95 12.47
CA ALA A 110 -1.93 -19.31 12.43
C ALA A 110 -0.99 -19.58 11.24
N GLY A 111 -0.16 -18.59 10.87
CA GLY A 111 0.80 -18.72 9.77
C GLY A 111 0.19 -18.57 8.37
N THR A 112 -1.07 -18.15 8.28
CA THR A 112 -1.76 -17.94 6.99
C THR A 112 -2.30 -16.52 6.93
N GLU A 113 -1.99 -15.81 5.84
CA GLU A 113 -2.58 -14.50 5.58
C GLU A 113 -4.05 -14.67 5.17
N LYS A 114 -4.94 -13.91 5.83
CA LYS A 114 -6.39 -13.95 5.62
C LYS A 114 -6.94 -12.74 4.87
N ASN A 115 -6.13 -11.70 4.72
CA ASN A 115 -6.50 -10.57 3.87
C ASN A 115 -6.01 -10.81 2.43
N PRO A 116 -6.92 -11.03 1.46
CA PRO A 116 -6.54 -11.33 0.09
C PRO A 116 -5.85 -10.18 -0.65
N GLN A 117 -5.80 -8.99 -0.06
CA GLN A 117 -5.19 -7.81 -0.67
C GLN A 117 -3.69 -7.64 -0.32
N MET A 118 -3.11 -8.59 0.44
CA MET A 118 -1.71 -8.45 0.84
C MET A 118 -0.74 -8.68 -0.31
N ASP A 119 -1.05 -9.57 -1.23
CA ASP A 119 -0.25 -9.79 -2.44
C ASP A 119 -0.13 -8.48 -3.25
N GLU A 120 -1.25 -7.80 -3.45
CA GLU A 120 -1.29 -6.51 -4.14
C GLU A 120 -0.54 -5.41 -3.36
N ALA A 121 -0.56 -5.45 -2.04
CA ALA A 121 0.17 -4.51 -1.21
C ALA A 121 1.69 -4.69 -1.36
N TYR A 122 2.18 -5.93 -1.34
CA TYR A 122 3.60 -6.23 -1.57
C TYR A 122 4.02 -5.94 -3.01
N LEU A 123 3.16 -6.22 -3.99
CA LEU A 123 3.42 -5.87 -5.39
C LEU A 123 3.52 -4.35 -5.58
N LEU A 124 2.63 -3.56 -4.97
CA LEU A 124 2.69 -2.10 -5.00
C LEU A 124 3.98 -1.59 -4.35
N LEU A 125 4.36 -2.18 -3.21
CA LEU A 125 5.61 -1.87 -2.50
C LEU A 125 6.82 -2.12 -3.39
N ALA A 126 6.84 -3.28 -4.04
CA ALA A 126 7.92 -3.65 -4.94
C ALA A 126 8.01 -2.71 -6.15
N LYS A 127 6.89 -2.41 -6.80
CA LYS A 127 6.84 -1.46 -7.93
C LYS A 127 7.33 -0.07 -7.54
N ALA A 128 6.87 0.46 -6.40
CA ALA A 128 7.29 1.77 -5.94
C ALA A 128 8.81 1.85 -5.72
N ARG A 129 9.39 0.83 -5.10
CA ARG A 129 10.83 0.72 -4.88
C ARG A 129 11.62 0.49 -6.17
N TYR A 130 11.08 -0.31 -7.10
CA TYR A 130 11.69 -0.59 -8.39
C TYR A 130 11.87 0.69 -9.22
N TYR A 131 10.81 1.45 -9.41
CA TYR A 131 10.87 2.70 -10.18
C TYR A 131 11.64 3.83 -9.48
N ASP A 132 11.93 3.65 -8.21
CA ASP A 132 12.81 4.54 -7.45
C ASP A 132 14.29 4.06 -7.42
N ASN A 133 14.63 3.09 -8.29
CA ASN A 133 15.97 2.45 -8.41
C ASN A 133 16.46 1.73 -7.15
N ARG A 134 15.57 1.36 -6.25
CA ARG A 134 15.87 0.58 -5.04
C ARG A 134 15.59 -0.91 -5.28
N PHE A 135 16.42 -1.55 -6.10
CA PHE A 135 16.19 -2.91 -6.60
C PHE A 135 16.25 -3.97 -5.51
N ILE A 136 17.19 -3.90 -4.57
CA ILE A 136 17.31 -4.90 -3.49
C ILE A 136 16.08 -4.87 -2.59
N PRO A 137 15.64 -3.72 -2.02
CA PRO A 137 14.39 -3.65 -1.27
C PRO A 137 13.14 -4.03 -2.07
N SER A 138 13.15 -3.82 -3.40
CA SER A 138 12.06 -4.26 -4.28
C SER A 138 12.00 -5.79 -4.35
N LEU A 139 13.14 -6.47 -4.55
CA LEU A 139 13.21 -7.93 -4.53
C LEU A 139 12.78 -8.52 -3.19
N GLU A 140 13.16 -7.90 -2.08
CA GLU A 140 12.71 -8.32 -0.76
C GLU A 140 11.18 -8.29 -0.63
N ALA A 141 10.54 -7.27 -1.18
CA ALA A 141 9.09 -7.17 -1.18
C ALA A 141 8.41 -8.24 -2.07
N LEU A 142 9.06 -8.67 -3.16
CA LEU A 142 8.55 -9.71 -4.05
C LEU A 142 8.72 -11.14 -3.51
N ASN A 143 9.54 -11.31 -2.49
CA ASN A 143 9.77 -12.62 -1.85
C ASN A 143 8.75 -12.95 -0.75
N TYR A 144 7.69 -12.21 -0.67
CA TYR A 144 6.57 -12.43 0.27
C TYR A 144 5.79 -13.72 0.00
#